data_78d8319756010013af131311a3da8e6d
#
_entry.id   78d8319756010013af131311a3da8e6d
#
_cell.length_a   1.000
_cell.length_b   1.000
_cell.length_c   1.000
_cell.angle_alpha   90.00
_cell.angle_beta   90.00
_cell.angle_gamma   90.00
#
_symmetry.space_group_name_H-M   'P 1'
#
loop_
_entity.id
_entity.type
_entity.pdbx_description
1 polymer ?
#
loop_
_entity_poly.entity_id
_entity_poly.type
_entity_poly.pdbx_seq_one_letter_code
_entity_poly.pdbx_strand_id
1 'polypeptide(L)'
;MYHNCLSSKKHLRFSFHVFRKKAPESLGPCFKTEPAVRNTHMQKDLRIRRAAVLGSGVMGAQIAALLAAAGVRVHLLDLASTDAPKDPKDAALVGKNTRSARSILAVNNLKILKPSPLYSVQVLSAIIPGNLEDDMAVLRECDWIIEAVVEKLDVKQELFKRVMEYAKPGIPITTNTSGINLDDIAKNMPEEFVTNFFGTHFFNPPRYMKLLEVIPHGLTRKELISQFTSWSENTLGKGVVHAFDTVNFIANRIGVFVNQATLQAMGRHGLNIETVDALTGKLMGRPSSATFRTMDVVGLDTFAHVAKNTFDRAPKDPYRDWFKMPKWLDELVASGRLGQKSNNIGCYKKDKDSQGKTVILAYRPDEKDYASQDVDTIDWLNSASKDADLIKRLSAVIDQPGKHSEFVWNILRDTFSYSALLMDEIAGGVPKPVDDAIKWGFNWEMGPFELWQGLGFEKILDRMRSENTPLPEWCKPGVKFYDVAPSSTDWTRRGPSDQYFSQKAARPKIIAKSYDFRLPKFALDGDPRTVASIKNATLLDIGDGVA
;
A
#
# COMPACT_ATOMS: atom_id res chain seq x y z
N MET A 1 -33.35 2.28 -50.24
CA MET A 1 -33.24 3.65 -50.79
C MET A 1 -32.18 4.39 -50.00
N TYR A 2 -31.17 4.78 -50.78
CA TYR A 2 -30.09 5.76 -50.60
C TYR A 2 -29.07 5.47 -49.46
N HIS A 3 -27.92 5.01 -49.70
CA HIS A 3 -26.75 5.38 -50.54
C HIS A 3 -26.08 6.70 -50.14
N ASN A 4 -24.81 6.53 -49.66
CA ASN A 4 -23.61 7.36 -49.89
C ASN A 4 -23.50 8.76 -49.27
N CYS A 5 -22.53 8.92 -48.39
CA CYS A 5 -21.43 9.86 -48.70
C CYS A 5 -20.15 9.49 -47.92
N LEU A 6 -19.12 9.23 -48.70
CA LEU A 6 -17.73 8.99 -48.34
C LEU A 6 -16.99 10.31 -48.08
N SER A 7 -15.92 10.17 -47.33
CA SER A 7 -14.67 10.94 -47.34
C SER A 7 -14.60 12.26 -46.55
N SER A 8 -13.81 12.23 -45.46
CA SER A 8 -12.52 12.91 -45.50
C SER A 8 -11.72 12.61 -44.20
N LYS A 9 -10.70 11.78 -44.37
CA LYS A 9 -9.63 11.66 -43.39
C LYS A 9 -8.80 12.94 -43.39
N LYS A 10 -8.89 13.77 -42.35
CA LYS A 10 -7.90 14.81 -42.09
C LYS A 10 -6.96 14.30 -40.98
N HIS A 11 -5.76 13.94 -41.39
CA HIS A 11 -4.63 13.73 -40.49
C HIS A 11 -4.21 15.10 -39.91
N LEU A 12 -4.49 15.34 -38.66
CA LEU A 12 -3.87 16.43 -37.90
C LEU A 12 -2.46 15.99 -37.52
N ARG A 13 -1.46 16.51 -38.25
CA ARG A 13 -0.07 16.52 -37.81
C ARG A 13 0.11 17.66 -36.81
N PHE A 14 0.37 17.36 -35.58
CA PHE A 14 0.84 18.36 -34.60
C PHE A 14 2.33 18.60 -34.83
N SER A 15 2.67 19.80 -35.32
CA SER A 15 4.05 20.31 -35.31
C SER A 15 4.27 21.10 -34.02
N PHE A 16 5.17 20.62 -33.18
CA PHE A 16 5.60 21.36 -32.01
C PHE A 16 6.56 22.47 -32.48
N HIS A 17 6.16 23.73 -32.35
CA HIS A 17 7.05 24.88 -32.48
C HIS A 17 7.53 25.31 -31.10
N VAL A 18 8.82 25.13 -30.84
CA VAL A 18 9.45 25.64 -29.63
C VAL A 18 9.73 27.15 -29.83
N PHE A 19 8.99 28.00 -29.14
CA PHE A 19 9.28 29.43 -29.08
C PHE A 19 10.37 29.71 -28.05
N ARG A 20 11.59 30.02 -28.53
CA ARG A 20 12.64 30.63 -27.70
C ARG A 20 12.36 32.13 -27.54
N LYS A 21 12.01 32.59 -26.34
CA LYS A 21 12.06 34.01 -25.97
C LYS A 21 13.51 34.42 -25.71
N LYS A 22 14.01 35.42 -26.44
CA LYS A 22 15.29 36.10 -26.19
C LYS A 22 15.20 36.90 -24.90
N ALA A 23 16.19 36.72 -24.04
CA ALA A 23 16.42 37.57 -22.87
C ALA A 23 17.08 38.89 -23.30
N PRO A 24 16.86 40.01 -22.60
CA PRO A 24 17.51 41.28 -22.88
C PRO A 24 18.98 41.27 -22.37
N GLU A 25 19.86 41.81 -23.19
CA GLU A 25 21.27 42.09 -22.87
C GLU A 25 21.38 43.31 -21.96
N SER A 26 22.16 43.17 -20.93
CA SER A 26 23.11 44.13 -20.32
C SER A 26 23.07 44.05 -18.78
N LEU A 27 24.19 43.59 -18.22
CA LEU A 27 24.91 44.23 -17.13
C LEU A 27 26.21 43.47 -16.87
N GLY A 28 27.30 44.24 -16.75
CA GLY A 28 28.67 43.89 -16.88
C GLY A 28 29.33 43.01 -15.80
N PRO A 29 30.66 42.82 -15.86
CA PRO A 29 31.34 41.63 -15.34
C PRO A 29 31.86 41.87 -13.91
N CYS A 30 31.57 40.93 -13.00
CA CYS A 30 32.48 40.61 -11.89
C CYS A 30 31.96 39.39 -11.12
N PHE A 31 32.67 38.33 -11.20
CA PHE A 31 33.02 37.32 -10.21
C PHE A 31 33.34 36.01 -10.95
N LYS A 32 34.63 35.69 -10.96
CA LYS A 32 35.12 34.38 -11.36
C LYS A 32 34.63 33.38 -10.31
N THR A 33 33.57 32.67 -10.63
CA THR A 33 33.22 31.40 -9.97
C THR A 33 33.89 30.30 -10.78
N GLU A 34 34.78 29.53 -10.15
CA GLU A 34 35.30 28.30 -10.70
C GLU A 34 34.12 27.41 -11.17
N PRO A 35 34.28 26.73 -12.33
CA PRO A 35 33.22 25.83 -12.78
C PRO A 35 33.13 24.69 -11.77
N ALA A 36 31.97 24.61 -11.09
CA ALA A 36 31.60 23.41 -10.35
C ALA A 36 31.74 22.23 -11.33
N VAL A 37 32.68 21.35 -11.04
CA VAL A 37 32.83 20.07 -11.75
C VAL A 37 31.51 19.34 -11.62
N ARG A 38 30.67 19.45 -12.62
CA ARG A 38 29.52 18.56 -12.78
C ARG A 38 30.10 17.17 -13.05
N ASN A 39 30.19 16.39 -11.99
CA ASN A 39 30.36 14.94 -12.11
C ASN A 39 29.05 14.39 -12.76
N THR A 40 28.97 14.55 -14.08
CA THR A 40 27.97 13.86 -14.91
C THR A 40 28.41 12.42 -15.13
N HIS A 41 28.52 11.63 -14.07
CA HIS A 41 28.20 10.23 -14.23
C HIS A 41 26.69 10.19 -14.47
N MET A 42 26.29 10.14 -15.73
CA MET A 42 24.92 9.76 -16.11
C MET A 42 24.66 8.41 -15.46
N GLN A 43 23.98 8.43 -14.32
CA GLN A 43 23.54 7.24 -13.63
C GLN A 43 22.62 6.53 -14.63
N LYS A 44 23.04 5.36 -15.10
CA LYS A 44 22.30 4.61 -16.12
C LYS A 44 20.97 4.19 -15.51
N ASP A 45 19.86 4.75 -15.99
CA ASP A 45 18.53 4.47 -15.50
C ASP A 45 18.26 2.97 -15.49
N LEU A 46 17.67 2.46 -14.43
CA LEU A 46 17.22 1.08 -14.35
C LEU A 46 16.14 0.84 -15.41
N ARG A 47 16.38 -0.14 -16.29
CA ARG A 47 15.45 -0.50 -17.36
C ARG A 47 15.00 -1.93 -17.16
N ILE A 48 13.74 -2.11 -16.78
CA ILE A 48 13.12 -3.42 -16.61
C ILE A 48 12.18 -3.67 -17.80
N ARG A 49 12.60 -4.53 -18.70
CA ARG A 49 11.81 -4.95 -19.88
C ARG A 49 11.27 -6.37 -19.73
N ARG A 50 11.97 -7.21 -18.98
CA ARG A 50 11.61 -8.59 -18.70
C ARG A 50 11.73 -8.85 -17.20
N ALA A 51 10.72 -9.47 -16.63
CA ALA A 51 10.72 -9.87 -15.23
C ALA A 51 10.30 -11.33 -15.09
N ALA A 52 10.77 -11.98 -14.03
CA ALA A 52 10.25 -13.27 -13.60
C ALA A 52 9.54 -13.09 -12.25
N VAL A 53 8.34 -13.62 -12.15
CA VAL A 53 7.59 -13.76 -10.90
C VAL A 53 7.55 -15.23 -10.54
N LEU A 54 8.12 -15.57 -9.39
CA LEU A 54 8.24 -16.95 -8.88
C LEU A 54 7.16 -17.18 -7.84
N GLY A 55 6.20 -18.02 -8.17
CA GLY A 55 4.95 -18.24 -7.44
C GLY A 55 3.76 -17.59 -8.16
N SER A 56 2.76 -18.38 -8.52
CA SER A 56 1.55 -17.95 -9.22
C SER A 56 0.32 -17.86 -8.30
N GLY A 57 0.55 -17.75 -7.00
CA GLY A 57 -0.51 -17.49 -6.02
C GLY A 57 -1.20 -16.14 -6.22
N VAL A 58 -2.06 -15.77 -5.26
CA VAL A 58 -2.88 -14.55 -5.32
C VAL A 58 -2.02 -13.31 -5.59
N MET A 59 -0.88 -13.15 -4.91
CA MET A 59 -0.01 -11.98 -5.11
C MET A 59 0.80 -12.08 -6.39
N GLY A 60 1.47 -13.22 -6.64
CA GLY A 60 2.36 -13.35 -7.80
C GLY A 60 1.64 -13.16 -9.14
N ALA A 61 0.47 -13.78 -9.32
CA ALA A 61 -0.33 -13.59 -10.53
C ALA A 61 -0.75 -12.11 -10.75
N GLN A 62 -1.16 -11.42 -9.68
CA GLN A 62 -1.56 -10.02 -9.77
C GLN A 62 -0.37 -9.05 -9.94
N ILE A 63 0.79 -9.36 -9.35
CA ILE A 63 2.05 -8.62 -9.60
C ILE A 63 2.44 -8.80 -11.08
N ALA A 64 2.38 -10.01 -11.61
CA ALA A 64 2.63 -10.26 -13.03
C ALA A 64 1.69 -9.44 -13.94
N ALA A 65 0.40 -9.36 -13.59
CA ALA A 65 -0.57 -8.53 -14.33
C ALA A 65 -0.24 -7.03 -14.26
N LEU A 66 0.19 -6.52 -13.10
CA LEU A 66 0.60 -5.13 -12.95
C LEU A 66 1.83 -4.80 -13.80
N LEU A 67 2.85 -5.66 -13.78
CA LEU A 67 4.07 -5.49 -14.58
C LEU A 67 3.76 -5.57 -16.09
N ALA A 68 2.94 -6.52 -16.51
CA ALA A 68 2.50 -6.66 -17.89
C ALA A 68 1.75 -5.41 -18.38
N ALA A 69 0.91 -4.81 -17.52
CA ALA A 69 0.22 -3.55 -17.82
C ALA A 69 1.17 -2.35 -17.96
N ALA A 70 2.32 -2.38 -17.30
CA ALA A 70 3.39 -1.40 -17.44
C ALA A 70 4.34 -1.66 -18.63
N GLY A 71 4.01 -2.64 -19.49
CA GLY A 71 4.79 -2.97 -20.70
C GLY A 71 5.97 -3.91 -20.46
N VAL A 72 6.05 -4.54 -19.29
CA VAL A 72 7.08 -5.53 -18.97
C VAL A 72 6.64 -6.91 -19.45
N ARG A 73 7.51 -7.66 -20.13
CA ARG A 73 7.28 -9.08 -20.43
C ARG A 73 7.56 -9.90 -19.18
N VAL A 74 6.61 -10.71 -18.74
CA VAL A 74 6.67 -11.40 -17.45
C VAL A 74 6.65 -12.92 -17.63
N HIS A 75 7.65 -13.60 -17.11
CA HIS A 75 7.61 -15.05 -16.89
C HIS A 75 6.99 -15.32 -15.53
N LEU A 76 5.84 -16.01 -15.50
CA LEU A 76 5.16 -16.40 -14.27
C LEU A 76 5.41 -17.89 -14.05
N LEU A 77 6.29 -18.20 -13.10
CA LEU A 77 6.72 -19.58 -12.83
C LEU A 77 6.15 -20.07 -11.49
N ASP A 78 5.70 -21.33 -11.46
CA ASP A 78 5.25 -21.99 -10.23
C ASP A 78 5.79 -23.43 -10.17
N LEU A 79 5.50 -24.14 -9.10
CA LEU A 79 5.85 -25.56 -8.98
C LEU A 79 5.29 -26.34 -10.16
N ALA A 80 6.09 -27.25 -10.70
CA ALA A 80 5.61 -28.16 -11.73
C ALA A 80 4.46 -29.04 -11.20
N SER A 81 3.39 -29.14 -11.98
CA SER A 81 2.27 -30.04 -11.66
C SER A 81 2.60 -31.45 -12.06
N THR A 82 2.27 -32.43 -11.22
CA THR A 82 2.44 -33.85 -11.52
C THR A 82 1.30 -34.40 -12.37
N ASP A 83 0.10 -33.87 -12.15
CA ASP A 83 -1.13 -34.37 -12.76
C ASP A 83 -1.87 -33.28 -13.54
N ALA A 84 -2.65 -33.71 -14.53
CA ALA A 84 -3.56 -32.82 -15.23
C ALA A 84 -4.67 -32.33 -14.28
N PRO A 85 -5.20 -31.09 -14.51
CA PRO A 85 -6.34 -30.62 -13.74
C PRO A 85 -7.54 -31.57 -13.82
N LYS A 86 -8.24 -31.77 -12.71
CA LYS A 86 -9.42 -32.63 -12.62
C LYS A 86 -10.65 -32.04 -13.32
N ASP A 87 -10.77 -30.72 -13.31
CA ASP A 87 -11.87 -30.03 -14.02
C ASP A 87 -11.63 -30.11 -15.54
N PRO A 88 -12.59 -30.60 -16.33
CA PRO A 88 -12.43 -30.71 -17.77
C PRO A 88 -12.16 -29.37 -18.49
N LYS A 89 -12.69 -28.28 -17.99
CA LYS A 89 -12.45 -26.91 -18.55
C LYS A 89 -11.00 -26.48 -18.32
N ASP A 90 -10.50 -26.72 -17.13
CA ASP A 90 -9.11 -26.43 -16.76
C ASP A 90 -8.16 -27.35 -17.55
N ALA A 91 -8.47 -28.63 -17.67
CA ALA A 91 -7.70 -29.55 -18.47
C ALA A 91 -7.65 -29.16 -19.95
N ALA A 92 -8.77 -28.71 -20.52
CA ALA A 92 -8.83 -28.19 -21.89
C ALA A 92 -7.99 -26.92 -22.08
N LEU A 93 -7.99 -26.04 -21.09
CA LEU A 93 -7.20 -24.79 -21.10
C LEU A 93 -5.70 -25.07 -21.04
N VAL A 94 -5.28 -26.01 -20.19
CA VAL A 94 -3.87 -26.38 -19.98
C VAL A 94 -3.33 -27.22 -21.17
N GLY A 95 -4.16 -28.04 -21.77
CA GLY A 95 -3.81 -28.90 -22.91
C GLY A 95 -2.61 -29.81 -22.62
N LYS A 96 -1.58 -29.76 -23.48
CA LYS A 96 -0.34 -30.56 -23.33
C LYS A 96 0.63 -30.00 -22.26
N ASN A 97 0.41 -28.77 -21.78
CA ASN A 97 1.33 -28.07 -20.85
C ASN A 97 1.00 -28.38 -19.39
N THR A 98 0.70 -29.64 -19.06
CA THR A 98 0.25 -30.05 -17.71
C THR A 98 1.23 -29.64 -16.60
N ARG A 99 2.53 -29.71 -16.86
CA ARG A 99 3.55 -29.32 -15.87
C ARG A 99 3.46 -27.85 -15.46
N SER A 100 3.01 -26.97 -16.35
CA SER A 100 2.81 -25.54 -16.07
C SER A 100 1.34 -25.19 -15.74
N ALA A 101 0.52 -26.17 -15.37
CA ALA A 101 -0.91 -25.98 -15.13
C ALA A 101 -1.21 -24.89 -14.10
N ARG A 102 -0.44 -24.82 -13.00
CA ARG A 102 -0.64 -23.82 -11.93
C ARG A 102 -0.57 -22.39 -12.47
N SER A 103 0.49 -22.04 -13.17
CA SER A 103 0.70 -20.70 -13.73
C SER A 103 -0.29 -20.40 -14.87
N ILE A 104 -0.63 -21.38 -15.73
CA ILE A 104 -1.63 -21.21 -16.80
C ILE A 104 -2.99 -20.89 -16.21
N LEU A 105 -3.44 -21.64 -15.21
CA LEU A 105 -4.72 -21.43 -14.55
C LEU A 105 -4.74 -20.09 -13.79
N ALA A 106 -3.64 -19.74 -13.12
CA ALA A 106 -3.51 -18.45 -12.44
C ALA A 106 -3.67 -17.27 -13.41
N VAL A 107 -3.01 -17.30 -14.57
CA VAL A 107 -3.17 -16.27 -15.62
C VAL A 107 -4.62 -16.21 -16.13
N ASN A 108 -5.26 -17.37 -16.35
CA ASN A 108 -6.65 -17.38 -16.80
C ASN A 108 -7.61 -16.81 -15.74
N ASN A 109 -7.39 -17.12 -14.46
CA ASN A 109 -8.20 -16.63 -13.34
C ASN A 109 -8.16 -15.11 -13.19
N LEU A 110 -7.09 -14.42 -13.64
CA LEU A 110 -7.04 -12.96 -13.64
C LEU A 110 -8.21 -12.31 -14.40
N LYS A 111 -8.81 -13.00 -15.36
CA LYS A 111 -9.96 -12.50 -16.16
C LYS A 111 -11.24 -12.36 -15.34
N ILE A 112 -11.41 -13.18 -14.31
CA ILE A 112 -12.65 -13.26 -13.52
C ILE A 112 -12.55 -12.67 -12.13
N LEU A 113 -11.34 -12.34 -11.68
CA LEU A 113 -11.12 -11.73 -10.35
C LEU A 113 -11.85 -10.38 -10.24
N LYS A 114 -12.36 -10.11 -9.05
CA LYS A 114 -12.97 -8.82 -8.70
C LYS A 114 -12.41 -8.33 -7.36
N PRO A 115 -11.98 -7.04 -7.31
CA PRO A 115 -11.88 -6.10 -8.42
C PRO A 115 -10.89 -6.59 -9.49
N SER A 116 -11.10 -6.21 -10.78
CA SER A 116 -10.28 -6.71 -11.88
C SER A 116 -8.81 -6.29 -11.75
N PRO A 117 -7.85 -7.21 -11.74
CA PRO A 117 -6.43 -6.87 -11.73
C PRO A 117 -5.92 -6.38 -13.09
N LEU A 118 -6.74 -6.49 -14.15
CA LEU A 118 -6.37 -6.16 -15.51
C LEU A 118 -6.89 -4.78 -15.92
N TYR A 119 -6.06 -3.97 -16.58
CA TYR A 119 -6.50 -2.78 -17.32
C TYR A 119 -7.18 -3.16 -18.64
N SER A 120 -6.67 -4.22 -19.27
CA SER A 120 -7.21 -4.80 -20.50
C SER A 120 -6.82 -6.28 -20.54
N VAL A 121 -7.66 -7.11 -21.15
CA VAL A 121 -7.37 -8.54 -21.34
C VAL A 121 -6.14 -8.75 -22.23
N GLN A 122 -5.84 -7.80 -23.13
CA GLN A 122 -4.68 -7.88 -24.03
C GLN A 122 -3.34 -7.93 -23.26
N VAL A 123 -3.25 -7.37 -22.05
CA VAL A 123 -2.00 -7.42 -21.27
C VAL A 123 -1.58 -8.84 -20.91
N LEU A 124 -2.51 -9.81 -20.92
CA LEU A 124 -2.20 -11.22 -20.64
C LEU A 124 -1.23 -11.84 -21.67
N SER A 125 -1.17 -11.31 -22.89
CA SER A 125 -0.20 -11.76 -23.92
C SER A 125 1.26 -11.47 -23.55
N ALA A 126 1.50 -10.55 -22.61
CA ALA A 126 2.82 -10.27 -22.08
C ALA A 126 3.22 -11.16 -20.89
N ILE A 127 2.30 -12.01 -20.40
CA ILE A 127 2.57 -12.97 -19.31
C ILE A 127 2.78 -14.35 -19.92
N ILE A 128 3.96 -14.92 -19.69
CA ILE A 128 4.37 -16.25 -20.18
C ILE A 128 4.33 -17.18 -18.97
N PRO A 129 3.31 -18.07 -18.88
CA PRO A 129 3.24 -19.06 -17.82
C PRO A 129 4.27 -20.17 -18.05
N GLY A 130 4.89 -20.63 -16.97
CA GLY A 130 5.88 -21.71 -16.97
C GLY A 130 5.96 -22.38 -15.60
N ASN A 131 6.98 -23.21 -15.42
CA ASN A 131 7.23 -23.86 -14.14
C ASN A 131 8.71 -23.78 -13.71
N LEU A 132 8.93 -23.97 -12.40
CA LEU A 132 10.26 -23.84 -11.78
C LEU A 132 11.23 -24.99 -12.12
N GLU A 133 10.75 -26.09 -12.69
CA GLU A 133 11.63 -27.21 -13.04
C GLU A 133 12.17 -27.10 -14.47
N ASP A 134 11.32 -26.71 -15.41
CA ASP A 134 11.67 -26.74 -16.84
C ASP A 134 12.13 -25.37 -17.36
N ASP A 135 11.68 -24.26 -16.70
CA ASP A 135 11.77 -22.92 -17.28
C ASP A 135 12.71 -21.96 -16.53
N MET A 136 13.46 -22.41 -15.51
CA MET A 136 14.37 -21.54 -14.74
C MET A 136 15.43 -20.83 -15.62
N ALA A 137 15.80 -21.44 -16.75
CA ALA A 137 16.78 -20.85 -17.67
C ALA A 137 16.37 -19.47 -18.21
N VAL A 138 15.05 -19.11 -18.21
CA VAL A 138 14.56 -17.80 -18.65
C VAL A 138 15.02 -16.65 -17.74
N LEU A 139 15.43 -16.95 -16.50
CA LEU A 139 15.96 -15.97 -15.56
C LEU A 139 17.22 -15.27 -16.10
N ARG A 140 17.98 -15.93 -16.98
CA ARG A 140 19.16 -15.34 -17.66
C ARG A 140 18.81 -14.15 -18.54
N GLU A 141 17.54 -13.99 -18.91
CA GLU A 141 17.07 -12.90 -19.76
C GLU A 141 16.32 -11.82 -18.97
N CYS A 142 15.99 -12.07 -17.69
CA CYS A 142 15.23 -11.16 -16.87
C CYS A 142 16.07 -9.99 -16.35
N ASP A 143 15.43 -8.85 -16.17
CA ASP A 143 16.00 -7.63 -15.60
C ASP A 143 15.56 -7.42 -14.15
N TRP A 144 14.61 -8.22 -13.68
CA TRP A 144 14.11 -8.26 -12.30
C TRP A 144 13.53 -9.63 -12.00
N ILE A 145 13.86 -10.20 -10.84
CA ILE A 145 13.31 -11.46 -10.34
C ILE A 145 12.58 -11.18 -9.03
N ILE A 146 11.30 -11.60 -8.94
CA ILE A 146 10.42 -11.36 -7.79
C ILE A 146 9.96 -12.71 -7.26
N GLU A 147 10.25 -12.98 -6.00
CA GLU A 147 9.73 -14.15 -5.30
C GLU A 147 8.40 -13.83 -4.61
N ALA A 148 7.37 -14.66 -4.84
CA ALA A 148 6.04 -14.56 -4.26
C ALA A 148 5.46 -15.97 -3.96
N VAL A 149 6.31 -16.89 -3.48
CA VAL A 149 5.91 -18.26 -3.08
C VAL A 149 5.35 -18.26 -1.65
N VAL A 150 5.03 -19.45 -1.14
CA VAL A 150 4.52 -19.62 0.23
C VAL A 150 5.46 -19.02 1.28
N GLU A 151 4.87 -18.50 2.37
CA GLU A 151 5.61 -17.79 3.44
C GLU A 151 6.30 -18.79 4.39
N LYS A 152 7.33 -19.49 3.85
CA LYS A 152 8.16 -20.45 4.56
C LYS A 152 9.64 -20.19 4.26
N LEU A 153 10.44 -20.05 5.31
CA LEU A 153 11.85 -19.67 5.21
C LEU A 153 12.66 -20.68 4.38
N ASP A 154 12.52 -21.96 4.69
CA ASP A 154 13.21 -23.06 4.01
C ASP A 154 12.92 -23.10 2.50
N VAL A 155 11.65 -22.91 2.14
CA VAL A 155 11.23 -22.86 0.72
C VAL A 155 11.86 -21.68 -0.01
N LYS A 156 11.89 -20.50 0.63
CA LYS A 156 12.48 -19.30 0.02
C LYS A 156 14.00 -19.43 -0.12
N GLN A 157 14.68 -19.93 0.89
CA GLN A 157 16.13 -20.15 0.84
C GLN A 157 16.52 -21.13 -0.28
N GLU A 158 15.81 -22.24 -0.40
CA GLU A 158 16.08 -23.22 -1.45
C GLU A 158 15.79 -22.66 -2.85
N LEU A 159 14.70 -21.92 -3.01
CA LEU A 159 14.38 -21.27 -4.27
C LEU A 159 15.47 -20.26 -4.67
N PHE A 160 15.94 -19.42 -3.74
CA PHE A 160 16.96 -18.42 -4.07
C PHE A 160 18.33 -19.04 -4.40
N LYS A 161 18.71 -20.18 -3.81
CA LYS A 161 19.89 -20.94 -4.26
C LYS A 161 19.80 -21.30 -5.74
N ARG A 162 18.65 -21.83 -6.15
CA ARG A 162 18.37 -22.18 -7.55
C ARG A 162 18.34 -20.94 -8.45
N VAL A 163 17.77 -19.82 -7.98
CA VAL A 163 17.76 -18.53 -8.72
C VAL A 163 19.17 -18.09 -9.07
N MET A 164 20.13 -18.23 -8.14
CA MET A 164 21.52 -17.80 -8.37
C MET A 164 22.26 -18.56 -9.46
N GLU A 165 21.82 -19.77 -9.82
CA GLU A 165 22.40 -20.53 -10.94
C GLU A 165 22.07 -19.91 -12.31
N TYR A 166 21.03 -19.07 -12.37
CA TYR A 166 20.49 -18.53 -13.61
C TYR A 166 20.43 -17.00 -13.66
N ALA A 167 20.38 -16.32 -12.53
CA ALA A 167 20.20 -14.88 -12.47
C ALA A 167 21.41 -14.14 -13.10
N LYS A 168 21.13 -13.05 -13.84
CA LYS A 168 22.18 -12.16 -14.31
C LYS A 168 22.82 -11.40 -13.13
N PRO A 169 24.13 -11.11 -13.19
CA PRO A 169 24.75 -10.24 -12.22
C PRO A 169 24.11 -8.84 -12.18
N GLY A 170 23.96 -8.31 -10.99
CA GLY A 170 23.62 -6.91 -10.75
C GLY A 170 22.15 -6.50 -10.95
N ILE A 171 21.26 -7.42 -11.28
CA ILE A 171 19.81 -7.14 -11.36
C ILE A 171 19.14 -7.19 -9.98
N PRO A 172 18.03 -6.48 -9.76
CA PRO A 172 17.24 -6.64 -8.57
C PRO A 172 16.70 -8.07 -8.43
N ILE A 173 16.90 -8.67 -7.26
CA ILE A 173 16.31 -9.93 -6.83
C ILE A 173 15.50 -9.61 -5.58
N THR A 174 14.20 -9.83 -5.60
CA THR A 174 13.33 -9.37 -4.52
C THR A 174 12.40 -10.45 -4.00
N THR A 175 11.96 -10.29 -2.75
CA THR A 175 10.94 -11.12 -2.12
C THR A 175 9.73 -10.28 -1.77
N ASN A 176 8.52 -10.84 -1.99
CA ASN A 176 7.27 -10.23 -1.55
C ASN A 176 6.84 -10.75 -0.17
N THR A 177 7.79 -11.20 0.66
CA THR A 177 7.50 -11.61 2.05
C THR A 177 6.80 -10.50 2.81
N SER A 178 5.90 -10.88 3.72
CA SER A 178 5.19 -9.93 4.60
C SER A 178 5.74 -9.91 6.03
N GLY A 179 6.62 -10.83 6.39
CA GLY A 179 7.06 -10.93 7.77
C GLY A 179 8.25 -11.84 8.05
N ILE A 180 8.83 -12.50 7.04
CA ILE A 180 10.10 -13.22 7.21
C ILE A 180 11.23 -12.21 7.09
N ASN A 181 12.14 -12.19 8.07
CA ASN A 181 13.29 -11.30 8.08
C ASN A 181 14.20 -11.57 6.87
N LEU A 182 14.70 -10.52 6.25
CA LEU A 182 15.52 -10.62 5.04
C LEU A 182 16.89 -11.21 5.33
N ASP A 183 17.45 -10.94 6.52
CA ASP A 183 18.72 -11.55 6.94
C ASP A 183 18.60 -13.07 7.07
N ASP A 184 17.42 -13.56 7.55
CA ASP A 184 17.15 -14.99 7.60
C ASP A 184 17.07 -15.59 6.19
N ILE A 185 16.39 -14.92 5.25
CA ILE A 185 16.28 -15.38 3.87
C ILE A 185 17.66 -15.39 3.18
N ALA A 186 18.44 -14.33 3.39
CA ALA A 186 19.75 -14.14 2.77
C ALA A 186 20.88 -14.95 3.46
N LYS A 187 20.57 -15.65 4.54
CA LYS A 187 21.57 -16.39 5.30
C LYS A 187 22.31 -17.42 4.44
N ASN A 188 23.64 -17.35 4.47
CA ASN A 188 24.54 -18.21 3.68
C ASN A 188 24.45 -17.99 2.15
N MET A 189 23.84 -16.91 1.70
CA MET A 189 23.86 -16.54 0.28
C MET A 189 25.15 -15.78 -0.05
N PRO A 190 25.64 -15.86 -1.30
CA PRO A 190 26.85 -15.15 -1.72
C PRO A 190 26.66 -13.63 -1.71
N GLU A 191 27.76 -12.87 -1.60
CA GLU A 191 27.76 -11.40 -1.58
C GLU A 191 27.06 -10.81 -2.81
N GLU A 192 27.24 -11.43 -3.98
CA GLU A 192 26.56 -11.01 -5.21
C GLU A 192 25.02 -11.07 -5.08
N PHE A 193 24.49 -12.04 -4.34
CA PHE A 193 23.05 -12.09 -4.03
C PHE A 193 22.65 -10.96 -3.10
N VAL A 194 23.28 -10.87 -1.93
CA VAL A 194 22.84 -9.93 -0.88
C VAL A 194 22.95 -8.47 -1.27
N THR A 195 23.93 -8.12 -2.12
CA THR A 195 24.09 -6.75 -2.65
C THR A 195 23.01 -6.35 -3.65
N ASN A 196 22.26 -7.30 -4.19
CA ASN A 196 21.16 -7.08 -5.13
C ASN A 196 19.80 -7.50 -4.57
N PHE A 197 19.75 -8.01 -3.34
CA PHE A 197 18.56 -8.54 -2.69
C PHE A 197 17.89 -7.51 -1.78
N PHE A 198 16.56 -7.42 -1.85
CA PHE A 198 15.73 -6.59 -0.98
C PHE A 198 14.26 -7.03 -1.01
N GLY A 199 13.47 -6.55 -0.06
CA GLY A 199 12.03 -6.76 -0.02
C GLY A 199 11.29 -5.80 -0.94
N THR A 200 10.26 -6.32 -1.64
CA THR A 200 9.27 -5.52 -2.39
C THR A 200 7.88 -5.98 -2.00
N HIS A 201 7.36 -5.38 -0.93
CA HIS A 201 6.10 -5.78 -0.36
C HIS A 201 4.94 -5.02 -1.02
N PHE A 202 4.24 -5.70 -1.93
CA PHE A 202 3.03 -5.20 -2.58
C PHE A 202 1.80 -5.47 -1.73
N PHE A 203 0.83 -4.57 -1.79
CA PHE A 203 -0.46 -4.72 -1.10
C PHE A 203 -1.54 -5.23 -2.06
N ASN A 204 -2.42 -6.09 -1.55
CA ASN A 204 -3.50 -6.70 -2.31
C ASN A 204 -4.74 -5.78 -2.39
N PRO A 205 -5.31 -5.49 -3.56
CA PRO A 205 -4.83 -5.87 -4.90
C PRO A 205 -3.73 -4.92 -5.43
N PRO A 206 -2.62 -5.43 -5.98
CA PRO A 206 -1.47 -4.59 -6.40
C PRO A 206 -1.82 -3.48 -7.39
N ARG A 207 -2.82 -3.66 -8.22
CA ARG A 207 -3.29 -2.64 -9.17
C ARG A 207 -3.88 -1.41 -8.47
N TYR A 208 -4.60 -1.60 -7.36
CA TYR A 208 -5.38 -0.57 -6.69
C TYR A 208 -4.65 0.07 -5.52
N MET A 209 -3.86 -0.73 -4.81
CA MET A 209 -3.12 -0.24 -3.65
C MET A 209 -1.88 0.52 -4.12
N LYS A 210 -1.79 1.79 -3.74
CA LYS A 210 -0.67 2.65 -4.14
C LYS A 210 0.65 2.23 -3.50
N LEU A 211 0.62 1.70 -2.27
CA LEU A 211 1.80 1.37 -1.49
C LEU A 211 2.65 0.29 -2.14
N LEU A 212 3.95 0.53 -2.18
CA LEU A 212 5.01 -0.45 -2.34
C LEU A 212 6.04 -0.20 -1.23
N GLU A 213 6.12 -1.07 -0.24
CA GLU A 213 7.22 -1.03 0.71
C GLU A 213 8.47 -1.63 0.06
N VAL A 214 9.57 -0.89 0.09
CA VAL A 214 10.88 -1.34 -0.32
C VAL A 214 11.74 -1.48 0.93
N ILE A 215 12.21 -2.70 1.17
CA ILE A 215 12.92 -3.07 2.38
C ILE A 215 14.36 -3.47 1.99
N PRO A 216 15.34 -2.57 2.07
CA PRO A 216 16.73 -2.90 1.79
C PRO A 216 17.27 -3.89 2.83
N HIS A 217 17.97 -4.94 2.38
CA HIS A 217 18.89 -5.69 3.23
C HIS A 217 20.10 -4.82 3.57
N GLY A 218 20.75 -5.06 4.71
CA GLY A 218 21.85 -4.22 5.20
C GLY A 218 23.01 -4.00 4.21
N LEU A 219 23.21 -4.93 3.29
CA LEU A 219 24.25 -4.87 2.25
C LEU A 219 23.73 -4.49 0.85
N THR A 220 22.44 -4.26 0.68
CA THR A 220 21.87 -3.89 -0.63
C THR A 220 22.50 -2.59 -1.14
N ARG A 221 22.89 -2.56 -2.41
CA ARG A 221 23.47 -1.37 -3.04
C ARG A 221 22.49 -0.20 -3.04
N LYS A 222 22.89 0.92 -2.46
CA LYS A 222 22.05 2.13 -2.34
C LYS A 222 21.61 2.68 -3.69
N GLU A 223 22.49 2.61 -4.69
CA GLU A 223 22.23 3.04 -6.06
C GLU A 223 21.11 2.20 -6.69
N LEU A 224 21.11 0.87 -6.45
CA LEU A 224 20.06 -0.02 -6.93
C LEU A 224 18.71 0.32 -6.31
N ILE A 225 18.66 0.57 -4.98
CA ILE A 225 17.45 0.98 -4.29
C ILE A 225 16.92 2.31 -4.85
N SER A 226 17.80 3.31 -5.04
CA SER A 226 17.40 4.61 -5.62
C SER A 226 16.83 4.46 -7.03
N GLN A 227 17.51 3.71 -7.89
CA GLN A 227 17.05 3.45 -9.27
C GLN A 227 15.74 2.67 -9.30
N PHE A 228 15.60 1.64 -8.45
CA PHE A 228 14.40 0.83 -8.36
C PHE A 228 13.20 1.64 -7.84
N THR A 229 13.42 2.49 -6.83
CA THR A 229 12.42 3.44 -6.32
C THR A 229 11.92 4.33 -7.43
N SER A 230 12.81 5.03 -8.11
CA SER A 230 12.47 5.92 -9.24
C SER A 230 11.72 5.17 -10.36
N TRP A 231 12.16 3.98 -10.72
CA TRP A 231 11.48 3.16 -11.73
C TRP A 231 10.07 2.77 -11.28
N SER A 232 9.91 2.33 -10.02
CA SER A 232 8.62 1.92 -9.47
C SER A 232 7.62 3.08 -9.39
N GLU A 233 8.08 4.27 -9.02
CA GLU A 233 7.25 5.47 -8.98
C GLU A 233 6.83 5.92 -10.38
N ASN A 234 7.79 6.01 -11.31
CA ASN A 234 7.55 6.55 -12.64
C ASN A 234 6.88 5.56 -13.60
N THR A 235 7.14 4.25 -13.45
CA THR A 235 6.64 3.22 -14.39
C THR A 235 5.43 2.49 -13.85
N LEU A 236 5.44 2.10 -12.57
CA LEU A 236 4.32 1.40 -11.96
C LEU A 236 3.29 2.33 -11.30
N GLY A 237 3.61 3.62 -11.14
CA GLY A 237 2.77 4.59 -10.44
C GLY A 237 2.61 4.29 -8.95
N LYS A 238 3.59 3.62 -8.35
CA LYS A 238 3.58 3.28 -6.92
C LYS A 238 3.99 4.47 -6.06
N GLY A 239 3.46 4.51 -4.84
CA GLY A 239 4.05 5.28 -3.76
C GLY A 239 5.04 4.39 -3.03
N VAL A 240 6.32 4.65 -3.21
CA VAL A 240 7.36 3.85 -2.57
C VAL A 240 7.63 4.37 -1.16
N VAL A 241 7.60 3.45 -0.20
CA VAL A 241 7.98 3.71 1.19
C VAL A 241 9.17 2.82 1.53
N HIS A 242 10.24 3.42 2.00
CA HIS A 242 11.39 2.66 2.50
C HIS A 242 11.11 2.25 3.95
N ALA A 243 11.01 0.93 4.18
CA ALA A 243 10.84 0.35 5.50
C ALA A 243 12.13 -0.34 5.95
N PHE A 244 12.30 -0.47 7.26
CA PHE A 244 13.34 -1.34 7.81
C PHE A 244 12.87 -2.79 7.85
N ASP A 245 13.83 -3.72 7.85
CA ASP A 245 13.58 -5.16 7.98
C ASP A 245 13.16 -5.50 9.42
N THR A 246 11.92 -5.17 9.72
CA THR A 246 11.27 -5.40 11.02
C THR A 246 10.01 -6.24 10.83
N VAL A 247 9.53 -6.83 11.91
CA VAL A 247 8.34 -7.71 11.87
C VAL A 247 7.14 -6.96 11.27
N ASN A 248 6.61 -7.46 10.14
CA ASN A 248 5.45 -6.90 9.42
C ASN A 248 5.67 -5.49 8.86
N PHE A 249 6.91 -5.01 8.76
CA PHE A 249 7.34 -3.71 8.21
C PHE A 249 6.59 -2.53 8.84
N ILE A 250 6.08 -1.58 8.03
CA ILE A 250 5.37 -0.40 8.53
C ILE A 250 3.85 -0.60 8.48
N ALA A 251 3.31 -0.80 7.28
CA ALA A 251 1.86 -0.73 7.09
C ALA A 251 1.11 -1.86 7.80
N ASN A 252 1.58 -3.10 7.67
CA ASN A 252 0.96 -4.23 8.38
C ASN A 252 1.14 -4.12 9.89
N ARG A 253 2.30 -3.66 10.37
CA ARG A 253 2.56 -3.49 11.80
C ARG A 253 1.57 -2.50 12.44
N ILE A 254 1.45 -1.30 11.87
CA ILE A 254 0.54 -0.27 12.37
C ILE A 254 -0.91 -0.62 12.07
N GLY A 255 -1.23 -1.06 10.84
CA GLY A 255 -2.61 -1.33 10.42
C GLY A 255 -3.28 -2.46 11.20
N VAL A 256 -2.55 -3.56 11.47
CA VAL A 256 -3.07 -4.64 12.30
C VAL A 256 -3.19 -4.20 13.76
N PHE A 257 -2.22 -3.42 14.27
CA PHE A 257 -2.36 -2.85 15.61
C PHE A 257 -3.64 -2.01 15.76
N VAL A 258 -3.97 -1.17 14.78
CA VAL A 258 -5.19 -0.35 14.86
C VAL A 258 -6.45 -1.21 14.91
N ASN A 259 -6.48 -2.34 14.20
CA ASN A 259 -7.58 -3.28 14.32
C ASN A 259 -7.63 -3.91 15.73
N GLN A 260 -6.48 -4.24 16.32
CA GLN A 260 -6.41 -4.74 17.71
C GLN A 260 -6.85 -3.67 18.72
N ALA A 261 -6.41 -2.42 18.55
CA ALA A 261 -6.87 -1.30 19.37
C ALA A 261 -8.40 -1.10 19.28
N THR A 262 -8.96 -1.29 18.07
CA THR A 262 -10.40 -1.26 17.83
C THR A 262 -11.13 -2.39 18.59
N LEU A 263 -10.60 -3.61 18.55
CA LEU A 263 -11.15 -4.76 19.30
C LEU A 263 -11.07 -4.53 20.82
N GLN A 264 -9.98 -3.97 21.32
CA GLN A 264 -9.84 -3.62 22.74
C GLN A 264 -10.84 -2.53 23.16
N ALA A 265 -10.98 -1.49 22.34
CA ALA A 265 -11.94 -0.41 22.60
C ALA A 265 -13.39 -0.91 22.50
N MET A 266 -13.70 -1.78 21.52
CA MET A 266 -15.02 -2.43 21.39
C MET A 266 -15.42 -3.15 22.69
N GLY A 267 -14.51 -3.97 23.23
CA GLY A 267 -14.76 -4.69 24.48
C GLY A 267 -14.94 -3.75 25.68
N ARG A 268 -14.10 -2.71 25.81
CA ARG A 268 -14.21 -1.73 26.90
C ARG A 268 -15.53 -0.94 26.92
N HIS A 269 -16.05 -0.63 25.74
CA HIS A 269 -17.26 0.21 25.60
C HIS A 269 -18.53 -0.61 25.35
N GLY A 270 -18.45 -1.94 25.28
CA GLY A 270 -19.58 -2.83 25.05
C GLY A 270 -20.31 -2.54 23.73
N LEU A 271 -19.56 -2.29 22.65
CA LEU A 271 -20.12 -2.00 21.33
C LEU A 271 -20.26 -3.29 20.51
N ASN A 272 -21.25 -3.34 19.63
CA ASN A 272 -21.41 -4.40 18.66
C ASN A 272 -20.62 -4.12 17.37
N ILE A 273 -20.48 -5.12 16.50
CA ILE A 273 -19.69 -5.09 15.28
C ILE A 273 -20.12 -3.96 14.33
N GLU A 274 -21.42 -3.81 14.11
CA GLU A 274 -21.97 -2.83 13.19
C GLU A 274 -21.87 -1.38 13.69
N THR A 275 -21.99 -1.16 14.99
CA THR A 275 -21.74 0.17 15.59
C THR A 275 -20.25 0.55 15.47
N VAL A 276 -19.35 -0.41 15.70
CA VAL A 276 -17.90 -0.19 15.46
C VAL A 276 -17.65 0.18 14.01
N ASP A 277 -18.23 -0.53 13.04
CA ASP A 277 -18.05 -0.20 11.63
C ASP A 277 -18.65 1.17 11.25
N ALA A 278 -19.78 1.54 11.85
CA ALA A 278 -20.36 2.88 11.65
C ALA A 278 -19.42 4.00 12.14
N LEU A 279 -18.69 3.76 13.24
CA LEU A 279 -17.75 4.72 13.82
C LEU A 279 -16.37 4.72 13.16
N THR A 280 -15.88 3.57 12.67
CA THR A 280 -14.49 3.44 12.17
C THR A 280 -14.33 3.58 10.66
N GLY A 281 -15.41 3.84 9.92
CA GLY A 281 -15.37 4.06 8.49
C GLY A 281 -15.10 5.51 8.11
N LYS A 282 -16.01 6.09 7.33
CA LYS A 282 -15.91 7.45 6.80
C LYS A 282 -15.69 8.51 7.90
N LEU A 283 -16.27 8.33 9.09
CA LEU A 283 -16.06 9.24 10.21
C LEU A 283 -14.58 9.45 10.53
N MET A 284 -13.80 8.38 10.53
CA MET A 284 -12.37 8.39 10.85
C MET A 284 -11.46 8.54 9.60
N GLY A 285 -12.00 8.92 8.45
CA GLY A 285 -11.21 9.06 7.23
C GLY A 285 -10.71 7.72 6.67
N ARG A 286 -11.46 6.63 6.92
CA ARG A 286 -11.13 5.29 6.44
C ARG A 286 -12.12 4.85 5.35
N PRO A 287 -11.83 3.79 4.59
CA PRO A 287 -12.75 3.23 3.61
C PRO A 287 -14.14 2.92 4.22
N SER A 288 -15.17 2.98 3.40
CA SER A 288 -16.55 2.69 3.84
C SER A 288 -16.76 1.26 4.34
N SER A 289 -15.82 0.35 4.03
CA SER A 289 -15.78 -1.00 4.60
C SER A 289 -15.38 -1.02 6.07
N ALA A 290 -14.89 0.10 6.62
CA ALA A 290 -14.55 0.27 8.04
C ALA A 290 -13.60 -0.82 8.57
N THR A 291 -13.84 -1.36 9.77
CA THR A 291 -12.97 -2.35 10.41
C THR A 291 -13.37 -3.78 10.05
N PHE A 292 -14.55 -4.23 10.47
CA PHE A 292 -14.92 -5.64 10.36
C PHE A 292 -15.25 -6.08 8.93
N ARG A 293 -15.89 -5.23 8.13
CA ARG A 293 -16.09 -5.54 6.70
C ARG A 293 -14.77 -5.59 5.95
N THR A 294 -13.78 -4.77 6.33
CA THR A 294 -12.44 -4.85 5.76
C THR A 294 -11.75 -6.16 6.16
N MET A 295 -11.86 -6.58 7.44
CA MET A 295 -11.34 -7.86 7.89
C MET A 295 -11.97 -9.03 7.11
N ASP A 296 -13.29 -9.00 6.85
CA ASP A 296 -13.97 -10.00 6.02
C ASP A 296 -13.50 -10.00 4.54
N VAL A 297 -13.19 -8.83 3.98
CA VAL A 297 -12.64 -8.71 2.61
C VAL A 297 -11.23 -9.28 2.52
N VAL A 298 -10.36 -8.95 3.47
CA VAL A 298 -8.98 -9.43 3.53
C VAL A 298 -8.92 -10.93 3.88
N GLY A 299 -9.81 -11.36 4.73
CA GLY A 299 -9.90 -12.68 5.32
C GLY A 299 -9.40 -12.70 6.75
N LEU A 300 -10.23 -13.22 7.66
CA LEU A 300 -9.93 -13.29 9.10
C LEU A 300 -8.69 -14.14 9.40
N ASP A 301 -8.42 -15.16 8.59
CA ASP A 301 -7.20 -15.97 8.63
C ASP A 301 -5.94 -15.15 8.39
N THR A 302 -6.00 -14.26 7.40
CA THR A 302 -4.86 -13.38 7.07
C THR A 302 -4.60 -12.40 8.21
N PHE A 303 -5.65 -11.78 8.74
CA PHE A 303 -5.55 -10.89 9.90
C PHE A 303 -4.97 -11.61 11.12
N ALA A 304 -5.50 -12.80 11.46
CA ALA A 304 -5.02 -13.62 12.57
C ALA A 304 -3.54 -14.02 12.39
N HIS A 305 -3.14 -14.36 11.16
CA HIS A 305 -1.76 -14.71 10.85
C HIS A 305 -0.80 -13.54 11.11
N VAL A 306 -1.13 -12.33 10.65
CA VAL A 306 -0.28 -11.15 10.84
C VAL A 306 -0.23 -10.75 12.33
N ALA A 307 -1.36 -10.80 13.04
CA ALA A 307 -1.39 -10.56 14.47
C ALA A 307 -0.52 -11.57 15.24
N LYS A 308 -0.68 -12.87 14.96
CA LYS A 308 0.13 -13.93 15.56
C LYS A 308 1.61 -13.76 15.25
N ASN A 309 1.97 -13.42 14.02
CA ASN A 309 3.36 -13.17 13.62
C ASN A 309 3.97 -12.03 14.45
N THR A 310 3.24 -10.93 14.68
CA THR A 310 3.69 -9.85 15.56
C THR A 310 3.88 -10.36 17.00
N PHE A 311 2.88 -11.05 17.55
CA PHE A 311 2.95 -11.59 18.91
C PHE A 311 4.15 -12.50 19.13
N ASP A 312 4.42 -13.41 18.18
CA ASP A 312 5.47 -14.41 18.30
C ASP A 312 6.87 -13.81 18.07
N ARG A 313 7.02 -12.93 17.09
CA ARG A 313 8.33 -12.47 16.60
C ARG A 313 8.76 -11.09 17.10
N ALA A 314 7.86 -10.32 17.73
CA ALA A 314 8.17 -9.05 18.35
C ALA A 314 8.01 -9.11 19.89
N PRO A 315 8.87 -9.85 20.62
CA PRO A 315 8.70 -10.07 22.06
C PRO A 315 8.86 -8.79 22.90
N LYS A 316 9.48 -7.76 22.37
CA LYS A 316 9.68 -6.45 23.01
C LYS A 316 8.66 -5.41 22.56
N ASP A 317 7.66 -5.78 21.78
CA ASP A 317 6.61 -4.86 21.34
C ASP A 317 5.88 -4.26 22.56
N PRO A 318 5.73 -2.93 22.63
CA PRO A 318 5.14 -2.26 23.80
C PRO A 318 3.68 -2.65 24.05
N TYR A 319 2.98 -3.12 23.03
CA TYR A 319 1.58 -3.57 23.09
C TYR A 319 1.44 -5.04 22.70
N ARG A 320 2.48 -5.86 22.90
CA ARG A 320 2.54 -7.25 22.46
C ARG A 320 1.29 -8.05 22.79
N ASP A 321 0.78 -7.94 24.01
CA ASP A 321 -0.37 -8.72 24.46
C ASP A 321 -1.67 -8.37 23.72
N TRP A 322 -1.75 -7.22 23.12
CA TRP A 322 -2.91 -6.82 22.31
C TRP A 322 -3.01 -7.60 21.01
N PHE A 323 -1.91 -8.17 20.53
CA PHE A 323 -1.92 -9.02 19.33
C PHE A 323 -2.49 -10.42 19.55
N LYS A 324 -2.86 -10.76 20.79
CA LYS A 324 -3.67 -11.95 21.07
C LYS A 324 -5.08 -11.74 20.54
N MET A 325 -5.54 -12.67 19.73
CA MET A 325 -6.88 -12.59 19.17
C MET A 325 -7.95 -12.80 20.26
N PRO A 326 -9.08 -12.06 20.20
CA PRO A 326 -10.22 -12.40 21.02
C PRO A 326 -10.73 -13.82 20.72
N LYS A 327 -11.11 -14.56 21.73
CA LYS A 327 -11.53 -15.97 21.61
C LYS A 327 -12.62 -16.18 20.55
N TRP A 328 -13.61 -15.31 20.49
CA TRP A 328 -14.69 -15.41 19.50
C TRP A 328 -14.21 -15.29 18.06
N LEU A 329 -13.18 -14.49 17.82
CA LEU A 329 -12.61 -14.31 16.48
C LEU A 329 -11.73 -15.52 16.09
N ASP A 330 -10.98 -16.09 17.04
CA ASP A 330 -10.28 -17.36 16.84
C ASP A 330 -11.28 -18.51 16.53
N GLU A 331 -12.42 -18.55 17.20
CA GLU A 331 -13.48 -19.54 16.93
C GLU A 331 -14.09 -19.38 15.52
N LEU A 332 -14.24 -18.13 15.01
CA LEU A 332 -14.64 -17.89 13.62
C LEU A 332 -13.61 -18.45 12.63
N VAL A 333 -12.32 -18.13 12.84
CA VAL A 333 -11.23 -18.61 11.99
C VAL A 333 -11.16 -20.15 12.03
N ALA A 334 -11.18 -20.74 13.21
CA ALA A 334 -11.10 -22.20 13.38
C ALA A 334 -12.28 -22.94 12.73
N SER A 335 -13.46 -22.32 12.67
CA SER A 335 -14.67 -22.89 12.02
C SER A 335 -14.70 -22.64 10.49
N GLY A 336 -13.67 -22.01 9.92
CA GLY A 336 -13.61 -21.72 8.49
C GLY A 336 -14.50 -20.54 8.05
N ARG A 337 -15.01 -19.74 8.98
CA ARG A 337 -15.78 -18.52 8.69
C ARG A 337 -14.83 -17.34 8.49
N LEU A 338 -14.26 -17.24 7.28
CA LEU A 338 -13.13 -16.37 6.96
C LEU A 338 -13.51 -15.08 6.21
N GLY A 339 -14.80 -14.80 6.07
CA GLY A 339 -15.29 -13.67 5.29
C GLY A 339 -15.49 -14.01 3.81
N GLN A 340 -15.04 -13.13 2.90
CA GLN A 340 -15.26 -13.34 1.45
C GLN A 340 -14.65 -14.64 0.90
N LYS A 341 -13.56 -15.11 1.51
CA LYS A 341 -12.91 -16.38 1.13
C LYS A 341 -13.78 -17.61 1.40
N SER A 342 -14.77 -17.50 2.30
CA SER A 342 -15.64 -18.59 2.72
C SER A 342 -17.12 -18.23 2.52
N ASN A 343 -17.53 -18.08 1.28
CA ASN A 343 -18.92 -17.78 0.89
C ASN A 343 -19.52 -16.53 1.55
N ASN A 344 -18.69 -15.52 1.86
CA ASN A 344 -19.07 -14.29 2.56
C ASN A 344 -19.64 -14.55 3.97
N ILE A 345 -19.05 -15.51 4.70
CA ILE A 345 -19.35 -15.78 6.10
C ILE A 345 -18.11 -15.45 6.92
N GLY A 346 -18.18 -14.43 7.77
CA GLY A 346 -17.12 -13.93 8.64
C GLY A 346 -17.72 -13.16 9.81
N CYS A 347 -17.28 -11.93 10.05
CA CYS A 347 -17.93 -11.01 10.99
C CYS A 347 -19.37 -10.65 10.54
N TYR A 348 -19.57 -10.67 9.22
CA TYR A 348 -20.90 -10.54 8.61
C TYR A 348 -21.24 -11.79 7.81
N LYS A 349 -22.56 -12.02 7.64
CA LYS A 349 -23.12 -13.08 6.83
C LYS A 349 -24.22 -12.52 5.93
N LYS A 350 -24.19 -12.88 4.63
CA LYS A 350 -25.32 -12.64 3.74
C LYS A 350 -26.33 -13.78 3.91
N ASP A 351 -27.59 -13.44 4.12
CA ASP A 351 -28.68 -14.38 4.24
C ASP A 351 -29.92 -13.87 3.48
N LYS A 352 -30.99 -14.62 3.49
CA LYS A 352 -32.28 -14.23 2.92
C LYS A 352 -33.31 -14.13 4.03
N ASP A 353 -34.12 -13.06 4.01
CA ASP A 353 -35.28 -12.96 4.90
C ASP A 353 -36.44 -13.87 4.46
N SER A 354 -37.52 -13.86 5.20
CA SER A 354 -38.73 -14.66 4.92
C SER A 354 -39.37 -14.34 3.55
N GLN A 355 -39.04 -13.19 2.95
CA GLN A 355 -39.50 -12.76 1.63
C GLN A 355 -38.48 -13.04 0.51
N GLY A 356 -37.36 -13.71 0.82
CA GLY A 356 -36.31 -14.01 -0.13
C GLY A 356 -35.39 -12.84 -0.48
N LYS A 357 -35.50 -11.68 0.17
CA LYS A 357 -34.65 -10.52 0.01
C LYS A 357 -33.32 -10.74 0.74
N THR A 358 -32.20 -10.37 0.10
CA THR A 358 -30.89 -10.45 0.73
C THR A 358 -30.78 -9.49 1.91
N VAL A 359 -30.42 -10.03 3.06
CA VAL A 359 -30.13 -9.30 4.31
C VAL A 359 -28.67 -9.57 4.72
N ILE A 360 -28.09 -8.63 5.42
CA ILE A 360 -26.73 -8.76 5.98
C ILE A 360 -26.89 -8.84 7.50
N LEU A 361 -26.50 -9.97 8.04
CA LEU A 361 -26.48 -10.23 9.49
C LEU A 361 -25.09 -9.95 10.03
N ALA A 362 -24.99 -9.53 11.30
CA ALA A 362 -23.75 -9.35 12.03
C ALA A 362 -23.57 -10.44 13.10
N TYR A 363 -22.35 -10.88 13.30
CA TYR A 363 -22.03 -11.87 14.33
C TYR A 363 -22.19 -11.29 15.73
N ARG A 364 -22.77 -12.07 16.63
CA ARG A 364 -22.93 -11.77 18.06
C ARG A 364 -21.98 -12.67 18.84
N PRO A 365 -20.86 -12.13 19.36
CA PRO A 365 -19.87 -12.94 20.07
C PRO A 365 -20.42 -13.71 21.27
N ASP A 366 -21.34 -13.10 22.02
CA ASP A 366 -21.94 -13.70 23.24
C ASP A 366 -22.92 -14.82 22.90
N GLU A 367 -23.67 -14.65 21.81
CA GLU A 367 -24.68 -15.63 21.35
C GLU A 367 -24.07 -16.71 20.45
N LYS A 368 -22.84 -16.45 19.93
CA LYS A 368 -22.10 -17.27 18.95
C LYS A 368 -22.89 -17.51 17.65
N ASP A 369 -23.77 -16.61 17.30
CA ASP A 369 -24.63 -16.67 16.12
C ASP A 369 -24.77 -15.31 15.44
N TYR A 370 -25.50 -15.27 14.34
CA TYR A 370 -25.73 -14.07 13.53
C TYR A 370 -27.15 -13.52 13.78
N ALA A 371 -27.20 -12.21 13.98
CA ALA A 371 -28.46 -11.48 14.16
C ALA A 371 -28.57 -10.28 13.20
N SER A 372 -29.77 -9.73 13.06
CA SER A 372 -29.98 -8.48 12.34
C SER A 372 -29.09 -7.37 12.90
N GLN A 373 -28.60 -6.50 12.02
CA GLN A 373 -27.77 -5.38 12.44
C GLN A 373 -28.57 -4.42 13.32
N ASP A 374 -27.97 -4.02 14.42
CA ASP A 374 -28.53 -3.07 15.39
C ASP A 374 -27.45 -2.02 15.70
N VAL A 375 -27.41 -0.96 14.88
CA VAL A 375 -26.45 0.13 15.06
C VAL A 375 -26.96 1.08 16.15
N ASP A 376 -26.13 1.36 17.14
CA ASP A 376 -26.48 2.33 18.20
C ASP A 376 -26.95 3.66 17.59
N THR A 377 -27.96 4.28 18.21
CA THR A 377 -28.36 5.63 17.85
C THR A 377 -27.34 6.64 18.38
N ILE A 378 -26.71 7.38 17.47
CA ILE A 378 -25.65 8.34 17.78
C ILE A 378 -26.00 9.68 17.12
N ASP A 379 -26.49 10.62 17.90
CA ASP A 379 -27.08 11.88 17.40
C ASP A 379 -26.11 12.69 16.53
N TRP A 380 -24.85 12.74 16.90
CA TRP A 380 -23.83 13.52 16.18
C TRP A 380 -23.22 12.79 14.96
N LEU A 381 -23.40 11.48 14.82
CA LEU A 381 -22.68 10.68 13.80
C LEU A 381 -22.97 11.15 12.37
N ASN A 382 -24.26 11.37 12.06
CA ASN A 382 -24.67 11.80 10.72
C ASN A 382 -24.20 13.20 10.38
N SER A 383 -24.21 14.14 11.34
CA SER A 383 -23.75 15.51 11.12
C SER A 383 -22.22 15.56 10.99
N ALA A 384 -21.50 14.90 11.88
CA ALA A 384 -20.04 14.83 11.83
C ALA A 384 -19.54 14.19 10.54
N SER A 385 -20.13 13.07 10.11
CA SER A 385 -19.71 12.33 8.89
C SER A 385 -19.92 13.10 7.58
N LYS A 386 -20.66 14.20 7.59
CA LYS A 386 -20.87 15.06 6.41
C LYS A 386 -19.79 16.11 6.21
N ASP A 387 -19.04 16.46 7.25
CA ASP A 387 -17.94 17.43 7.10
C ASP A 387 -16.86 16.80 6.22
N ALA A 388 -16.44 17.54 5.20
CA ALA A 388 -15.41 17.09 4.27
C ALA A 388 -14.01 17.12 4.89
N ASP A 389 -13.78 17.99 5.87
CA ASP A 389 -12.52 18.15 6.58
C ASP A 389 -12.42 17.14 7.73
N LEU A 390 -11.51 16.16 7.61
CA LEU A 390 -11.32 15.11 8.60
C LEU A 390 -10.92 15.65 9.97
N ILE A 391 -10.10 16.70 10.02
CA ILE A 391 -9.65 17.30 11.29
C ILE A 391 -10.81 17.95 12.02
N LYS A 392 -11.64 18.73 11.32
CA LYS A 392 -12.86 19.33 11.90
C LYS A 392 -13.83 18.25 12.38
N ARG A 393 -14.02 17.23 11.54
CA ARG A 393 -14.90 16.06 11.82
C ARG A 393 -14.49 15.36 13.11
N LEU A 394 -13.22 15.01 13.25
CA LEU A 394 -12.70 14.32 14.43
C LEU A 394 -12.62 15.24 15.66
N SER A 395 -12.22 16.50 15.50
CA SER A 395 -12.22 17.47 16.62
C SER A 395 -13.61 17.64 17.22
N ALA A 396 -14.66 17.65 16.39
CA ALA A 396 -16.04 17.76 16.85
C ALA A 396 -16.52 16.52 17.62
N VAL A 397 -15.89 15.37 17.39
CA VAL A 397 -16.29 14.08 17.98
C VAL A 397 -15.54 13.76 19.27
N ILE A 398 -14.20 13.91 19.28
CA ILE A 398 -13.38 13.44 20.42
C ILE A 398 -13.60 14.21 21.73
N ASP A 399 -14.22 15.38 21.64
CA ASP A 399 -14.57 16.23 22.79
C ASP A 399 -16.04 16.04 23.24
N GLN A 400 -16.84 15.20 22.54
CA GLN A 400 -18.21 14.90 22.96
C GLN A 400 -18.20 13.93 24.16
N PRO A 401 -19.15 14.05 25.07
CA PRO A 401 -19.31 13.06 26.13
C PRO A 401 -19.90 11.74 25.60
N GLY A 402 -19.61 10.65 26.29
CA GLY A 402 -20.25 9.35 26.07
C GLY A 402 -19.38 8.29 25.41
N LYS A 403 -19.86 7.04 25.51
CA LYS A 403 -19.10 5.83 25.14
C LYS A 403 -18.59 5.83 23.68
N HIS A 404 -19.35 6.39 22.74
CA HIS A 404 -18.99 6.37 21.32
C HIS A 404 -17.85 7.34 21.00
N SER A 405 -17.82 8.52 21.62
CA SER A 405 -16.72 9.48 21.48
C SER A 405 -15.46 8.97 22.16
N GLU A 406 -15.60 8.40 23.34
CA GLU A 406 -14.48 7.76 24.04
C GLU A 406 -13.93 6.56 23.27
N PHE A 407 -14.78 5.79 22.61
CA PHE A 407 -14.35 4.72 21.70
C PHE A 407 -13.48 5.26 20.56
N VAL A 408 -13.93 6.32 19.86
CA VAL A 408 -13.16 6.95 18.78
C VAL A 408 -11.84 7.51 19.31
N TRP A 409 -11.88 8.22 20.44
CA TRP A 409 -10.69 8.74 21.09
C TRP A 409 -9.69 7.64 21.46
N ASN A 410 -10.13 6.55 22.05
CA ASN A 410 -9.25 5.43 22.44
C ASN A 410 -8.49 4.87 21.24
N ILE A 411 -9.15 4.70 20.08
CA ILE A 411 -8.50 4.22 18.87
C ILE A 411 -7.45 5.21 18.37
N LEU A 412 -7.76 6.51 18.35
CA LEU A 412 -6.82 7.56 17.94
C LEU A 412 -5.62 7.63 18.88
N ARG A 413 -5.87 7.71 20.19
CA ARG A 413 -4.86 7.73 21.24
C ARG A 413 -3.87 6.58 21.10
N ASP A 414 -4.41 5.36 21.03
CA ASP A 414 -3.60 4.14 21.00
C ASP A 414 -2.83 4.03 19.66
N THR A 415 -3.43 4.49 18.56
CA THR A 415 -2.76 4.58 17.25
C THR A 415 -1.58 5.57 17.29
N PHE A 416 -1.77 6.74 17.89
CA PHE A 416 -0.71 7.75 18.02
C PHE A 416 0.42 7.26 18.90
N SER A 417 0.08 6.70 20.06
CA SER A 417 1.05 6.12 21.00
C SER A 417 1.90 5.04 20.33
N TYR A 418 1.26 4.07 19.70
CA TYR A 418 1.95 2.95 19.07
C TYR A 418 2.84 3.39 17.90
N SER A 419 2.32 4.28 17.03
CA SER A 419 3.09 4.82 15.93
C SER A 419 4.32 5.59 16.40
N ALA A 420 4.19 6.36 17.49
CA ALA A 420 5.29 7.10 18.08
C ALA A 420 6.35 6.19 18.71
N LEU A 421 5.94 5.17 19.46
CA LEU A 421 6.84 4.23 20.10
C LEU A 421 7.66 3.41 19.09
N LEU A 422 7.09 3.10 17.94
CA LEU A 422 7.74 2.29 16.91
C LEU A 422 8.47 3.09 15.85
N MET A 423 8.24 4.40 15.73
CA MET A 423 8.75 5.22 14.62
C MET A 423 10.25 5.05 14.38
N ASP A 424 11.06 4.95 15.45
CA ASP A 424 12.50 4.74 15.33
C ASP A 424 12.84 3.36 14.75
N GLU A 425 12.12 2.31 15.19
CA GLU A 425 12.34 0.93 14.77
C GLU A 425 11.96 0.69 13.32
N ILE A 426 10.76 1.14 12.92
CA ILE A 426 10.18 0.79 11.62
C ILE A 426 10.49 1.79 10.49
N ALA A 427 10.77 3.06 10.85
CA ALA A 427 10.91 4.17 9.90
C ALA A 427 12.13 5.08 10.18
N GLY A 428 13.05 4.69 11.07
CA GLY A 428 14.27 5.45 11.37
C GLY A 428 14.05 6.82 11.98
N GLY A 429 12.97 6.98 12.75
CA GLY A 429 12.61 8.23 13.41
C GLY A 429 11.98 9.26 12.47
N VAL A 430 11.37 8.82 11.37
CA VAL A 430 10.76 9.69 10.35
C VAL A 430 9.25 9.45 10.30
N PRO A 431 8.39 10.47 10.53
CA PRO A 431 6.93 10.34 10.52
C PRO A 431 6.35 9.97 9.15
N LYS A 432 6.86 10.62 8.08
CA LYS A 432 6.27 10.54 6.74
C LYS A 432 6.17 9.11 6.17
N PRO A 433 7.17 8.22 6.27
CA PRO A 433 7.03 6.84 5.84
C PRO A 433 5.87 6.10 6.53
N VAL A 434 5.64 6.37 7.82
CA VAL A 434 4.52 5.76 8.57
C VAL A 434 3.18 6.27 8.04
N ASP A 435 3.05 7.58 7.88
CA ASP A 435 1.82 8.18 7.37
C ASP A 435 1.51 7.74 5.94
N ASP A 436 2.49 7.75 5.05
CA ASP A 436 2.32 7.33 3.66
C ASP A 436 2.01 5.83 3.56
N ALA A 437 2.65 4.98 4.38
CA ALA A 437 2.36 3.56 4.41
C ALA A 437 0.89 3.28 4.78
N ILE A 438 0.36 3.99 5.77
CA ILE A 438 -1.04 3.83 6.18
C ILE A 438 -2.00 4.43 5.15
N LYS A 439 -1.72 5.63 4.63
CA LYS A 439 -2.56 6.23 3.57
C LYS A 439 -2.63 5.38 2.32
N TRP A 440 -1.50 4.84 1.87
CA TRP A 440 -1.42 4.13 0.60
C TRP A 440 -1.67 2.61 0.72
N GLY A 441 -1.44 2.04 1.92
CA GLY A 441 -1.64 0.61 2.19
C GLY A 441 -3.03 0.28 2.74
N PHE A 442 -3.69 1.26 3.41
CA PHE A 442 -5.03 1.08 4.00
C PHE A 442 -6.06 2.07 3.45
N ASN A 443 -5.70 2.90 2.48
CA ASN A 443 -6.56 3.94 1.89
C ASN A 443 -7.14 4.92 2.92
N TRP A 444 -6.36 5.29 3.95
CA TRP A 444 -6.79 6.32 4.89
C TRP A 444 -6.59 7.72 4.29
N GLU A 445 -7.43 8.67 4.69
CA GLU A 445 -7.30 10.07 4.28
C GLU A 445 -6.03 10.72 4.82
N MET A 446 -5.65 10.40 6.07
CA MET A 446 -4.46 10.91 6.74
C MET A 446 -3.77 9.80 7.53
N GLY A 447 -2.44 9.92 7.68
CA GLY A 447 -1.67 9.05 8.52
C GLY A 447 -1.70 9.45 10.00
N PRO A 448 -1.15 8.62 10.91
CA PRO A 448 -1.20 8.86 12.35
C PRO A 448 -0.60 10.20 12.79
N PHE A 449 0.55 10.58 12.27
CA PHE A 449 1.25 11.80 12.64
C PHE A 449 0.61 13.04 12.00
N GLU A 450 0.11 12.94 10.77
CA GLU A 450 -0.70 13.97 10.13
C GLU A 450 -1.95 14.26 10.97
N LEU A 451 -2.67 13.22 11.41
CA LEU A 451 -3.86 13.34 12.26
C LEU A 451 -3.51 13.96 13.62
N TRP A 452 -2.47 13.46 14.27
CA TRP A 452 -2.07 13.99 15.57
C TRP A 452 -1.75 15.48 15.52
N GLN A 453 -0.92 15.89 14.54
CA GLN A 453 -0.59 17.31 14.37
C GLN A 453 -1.82 18.14 13.97
N GLY A 454 -2.68 17.63 13.11
CA GLY A 454 -3.90 18.31 12.65
C GLY A 454 -4.92 18.55 13.78
N LEU A 455 -5.07 17.58 14.69
CA LEU A 455 -5.95 17.69 15.87
C LEU A 455 -5.38 18.59 16.98
N GLY A 456 -4.14 19.08 16.80
CA GLY A 456 -3.42 19.88 17.78
C GLY A 456 -2.52 19.05 18.67
N PHE A 457 -1.23 18.95 18.27
CA PHE A 457 -0.25 18.08 18.93
C PHE A 457 -0.24 18.26 20.47
N GLU A 458 -0.16 19.49 20.95
CA GLU A 458 -0.08 19.80 22.39
C GLU A 458 -1.33 19.33 23.15
N LYS A 459 -2.53 19.69 22.65
CA LYS A 459 -3.81 19.29 23.25
C LYS A 459 -3.91 17.77 23.37
N ILE A 460 -3.56 17.05 22.31
CA ILE A 460 -3.60 15.59 22.26
C ILE A 460 -2.54 15.00 23.22
N LEU A 461 -1.33 15.54 23.23
CA LEU A 461 -0.24 15.13 24.12
C LEU A 461 -0.64 15.27 25.60
N ASP A 462 -1.24 16.39 25.97
CA ASP A 462 -1.66 16.66 27.35
C ASP A 462 -2.76 15.67 27.79
N ARG A 463 -3.74 15.39 26.91
CA ARG A 463 -4.76 14.38 27.18
C ARG A 463 -4.15 12.97 27.31
N MET A 464 -3.25 12.57 26.41
CA MET A 464 -2.56 11.28 26.49
C MET A 464 -1.75 11.13 27.79
N ARG A 465 -1.08 12.20 28.25
CA ARG A 465 -0.34 12.21 29.51
C ARG A 465 -1.25 12.09 30.73
N SER A 466 -2.38 12.83 30.75
CA SER A 466 -3.35 12.74 31.84
C SER A 466 -3.97 11.35 31.98
N GLU A 467 -4.03 10.60 30.86
CA GLU A 467 -4.51 9.22 30.79
C GLU A 467 -3.39 8.17 31.00
N ASN A 468 -2.15 8.60 31.32
CA ASN A 468 -0.97 7.74 31.46
C ASN A 468 -0.70 6.86 30.23
N THR A 469 -0.97 7.37 29.03
CA THR A 469 -0.70 6.66 27.78
C THR A 469 0.82 6.51 27.58
N PRO A 470 1.32 5.31 27.22
CA PRO A 470 2.75 5.12 26.92
C PRO A 470 3.21 6.02 25.77
N LEU A 471 4.31 6.74 25.99
CA LEU A 471 4.87 7.67 25.01
C LEU A 471 6.40 7.60 25.06
N PRO A 472 7.08 7.74 23.91
CA PRO A 472 8.53 7.86 23.89
C PRO A 472 8.99 9.20 24.51
N GLU A 473 10.22 9.23 25.03
CA GLU A 473 10.78 10.41 25.73
C GLU A 473 10.78 11.70 24.89
N TRP A 474 10.83 11.56 23.59
CA TRP A 474 10.84 12.67 22.67
C TRP A 474 9.48 13.36 22.49
N CYS A 475 8.37 12.75 22.86
CA CYS A 475 7.05 13.38 22.84
C CYS A 475 6.99 14.50 23.90
N LYS A 476 7.47 15.68 23.54
CA LYS A 476 7.53 16.88 24.40
C LYS A 476 6.83 18.04 23.73
N PRO A 477 6.34 19.02 24.50
CA PRO A 477 5.82 20.26 23.94
C PRO A 477 6.80 20.89 22.93
N GLY A 478 6.26 21.47 21.85
CA GLY A 478 7.04 22.09 20.78
C GLY A 478 7.47 21.16 19.65
N VAL A 479 7.20 19.84 19.74
CA VAL A 479 7.45 18.91 18.63
C VAL A 479 6.50 19.19 17.49
N LYS A 480 7.03 19.21 16.25
CA LYS A 480 6.26 19.27 15.01
C LYS A 480 6.69 18.13 14.12
N PHE A 481 5.72 17.44 13.54
CA PHE A 481 5.99 16.38 12.56
C PHE A 481 6.18 16.96 11.15
N TYR A 482 5.46 18.04 10.85
CA TYR A 482 5.44 18.71 9.55
C TYR A 482 5.47 20.23 9.74
N ASP A 483 6.16 20.94 8.85
CA ASP A 483 6.22 22.41 8.89
C ASP A 483 4.91 23.07 8.45
N VAL A 484 4.10 22.38 7.68
CA VAL A 484 2.78 22.82 7.20
C VAL A 484 1.70 22.02 7.92
N ALA A 485 0.63 22.69 8.34
CA ALA A 485 -0.51 22.02 8.94
C ALA A 485 -1.10 21.00 7.96
N PRO A 486 -1.25 19.71 8.35
CA PRO A 486 -1.86 18.72 7.51
C PRO A 486 -3.32 19.09 7.20
N SER A 487 -3.74 18.92 5.95
CA SER A 487 -5.12 19.11 5.52
C SER A 487 -5.56 17.96 4.64
N SER A 488 -6.70 17.38 4.92
CA SER A 488 -7.27 16.31 4.11
C SER A 488 -7.83 16.82 2.76
N THR A 489 -8.09 18.11 2.66
CA THR A 489 -8.68 18.74 1.47
C THR A 489 -7.64 19.37 0.55
N ASP A 490 -6.44 19.62 1.03
CA ASP A 490 -5.40 20.32 0.26
C ASP A 490 -4.40 19.36 -0.40
N TRP A 491 -4.89 18.60 -1.36
CA TRP A 491 -4.07 17.73 -2.22
C TRP A 491 -3.14 18.52 -3.15
N THR A 492 -3.38 19.84 -3.32
CA THR A 492 -2.65 20.70 -4.24
C THR A 492 -1.43 21.35 -3.60
N ARG A 493 -1.39 21.48 -2.26
CA ARG A 493 -0.33 22.14 -1.51
C ARG A 493 0.77 21.23 -1.01
N ARG A 494 0.79 19.98 -1.41
CA ARG A 494 1.98 19.15 -1.25
C ARG A 494 3.04 19.66 -2.22
N GLY A 495 3.59 20.80 -1.83
CA GLY A 495 4.69 21.43 -2.55
C GLY A 495 5.89 20.48 -2.65
N PRO A 496 6.85 20.81 -3.52
CA PRO A 496 8.00 19.96 -3.80
C PRO A 496 8.98 19.75 -2.63
N SER A 497 8.68 20.27 -1.47
CA SER A 497 9.48 20.11 -0.24
C SER A 497 8.57 19.91 0.96
N ASP A 498 8.01 18.68 1.09
CA ASP A 498 7.55 18.26 2.41
C ASP A 498 8.80 18.14 3.29
N GLN A 499 9.11 19.20 4.01
CA GLN A 499 10.15 19.16 5.04
C GLN A 499 9.57 18.40 6.24
N TYR A 500 10.31 17.45 6.73
CA TYR A 500 9.98 16.75 7.97
C TYR A 500 11.19 16.74 8.89
N PHE A 501 10.94 16.73 10.19
CA PHE A 501 12.00 16.60 11.18
C PHE A 501 12.23 15.13 11.50
N SER A 502 13.49 14.69 11.41
CA SER A 502 13.91 13.42 11.97
C SER A 502 14.40 13.67 13.38
N GLN A 503 13.95 12.87 14.32
CA GLN A 503 14.37 12.97 15.71
C GLN A 503 15.85 12.68 15.95
N LYS A 504 16.45 11.77 15.14
CA LYS A 504 17.88 11.46 15.18
C LYS A 504 18.73 12.54 14.52
N ALA A 505 18.15 13.38 13.67
CA ALA A 505 18.82 14.51 13.05
C ALA A 505 18.13 15.78 13.50
N ALA A 506 18.79 16.60 14.29
CA ALA A 506 18.30 17.92 14.67
C ALA A 506 18.16 18.91 13.49
N ARG A 507 18.01 18.39 12.26
CA ARG A 507 17.88 19.16 11.00
C ARG A 507 16.73 18.60 10.19
N PRO A 508 15.94 19.46 9.50
CA PRO A 508 14.93 19.01 8.56
C PRO A 508 15.60 18.20 7.45
N LYS A 509 15.06 17.02 7.15
CA LYS A 509 15.45 16.26 5.97
C LYS A 509 14.55 16.70 4.81
N ILE A 510 15.17 17.16 3.74
CA ILE A 510 14.46 17.44 2.49
C ILE A 510 14.26 16.09 1.78
N ILE A 511 13.01 15.68 1.63
CA ILE A 511 12.70 14.56 0.74
C ILE A 511 12.85 15.08 -0.68
N ALA A 512 13.66 14.39 -1.49
CA ALA A 512 13.73 14.68 -2.92
C ALA A 512 12.30 14.69 -3.50
N LYS A 513 11.99 15.74 -4.27
CA LYS A 513 10.70 15.95 -4.93
C LYS A 513 10.27 14.67 -5.63
N SER A 514 9.29 13.94 -5.10
CA SER A 514 8.50 13.07 -5.94
C SER A 514 7.46 13.95 -6.63
N TYR A 515 7.56 14.09 -7.93
CA TYR A 515 6.52 14.78 -8.70
C TYR A 515 5.24 13.96 -8.62
N ASP A 516 4.30 14.37 -7.79
CA ASP A 516 2.96 13.82 -7.82
C ASP A 516 2.22 14.45 -9.01
N PHE A 517 2.31 13.78 -10.17
CA PHE A 517 1.61 14.17 -11.40
C PHE A 517 0.09 14.00 -11.32
N ARG A 518 -0.48 13.75 -10.14
CA ARG A 518 -1.93 13.84 -9.99
C ARG A 518 -2.32 15.30 -10.15
N LEU A 519 -2.69 15.64 -11.38
CA LEU A 519 -3.43 16.86 -11.64
C LEU A 519 -4.60 16.90 -10.67
N PRO A 520 -4.82 18.02 -9.95
CA PRO A 520 -6.05 18.19 -9.19
C PRO A 520 -7.22 17.87 -10.11
N LYS A 521 -8.18 17.11 -9.60
CA LYS A 521 -9.34 16.62 -10.38
C LYS A 521 -10.10 17.75 -11.06
N PHE A 522 -9.84 18.98 -10.64
CA PHE A 522 -10.37 20.23 -11.19
C PHE A 522 -9.31 21.32 -10.99
N ALA A 523 -8.68 21.76 -12.07
CA ALA A 523 -8.15 23.11 -12.11
C ALA A 523 -9.38 24.03 -12.05
N LEU A 524 -9.59 24.64 -10.91
CA LEU A 524 -10.67 25.61 -10.73
C LEU A 524 -10.35 26.85 -11.57
N ASP A 525 -11.38 27.46 -12.17
CA ASP A 525 -11.25 28.78 -12.80
C ASP A 525 -10.55 29.72 -11.80
N GLY A 526 -9.40 30.27 -12.21
CA GLY A 526 -8.57 31.12 -11.37
C GLY A 526 -7.34 30.47 -10.73
N ASP A 527 -6.98 29.22 -11.06
CA ASP A 527 -5.69 28.65 -10.64
C ASP A 527 -4.54 29.51 -11.21
N PRO A 528 -3.67 30.09 -10.38
CA PRO A 528 -2.60 30.99 -10.83
C PRO A 528 -1.57 30.32 -11.74
N ARG A 529 -1.56 28.98 -11.81
CA ARG A 529 -0.70 28.20 -12.71
C ARG A 529 -1.32 27.99 -14.08
N THR A 530 -2.56 28.43 -14.32
CA THR A 530 -3.23 28.24 -15.60
C THR A 530 -2.55 29.06 -16.69
N VAL A 531 -1.96 28.40 -17.67
CA VAL A 531 -1.36 29.00 -18.86
C VAL A 531 -2.42 29.20 -19.96
N ALA A 532 -3.27 28.20 -20.13
CA ALA A 532 -4.39 28.23 -21.08
C ALA A 532 -5.49 27.27 -20.64
N SER A 533 -6.75 27.62 -20.93
CA SER A 533 -7.89 26.76 -20.64
C SER A 533 -8.87 26.74 -21.82
N ILE A 534 -9.39 25.56 -22.11
CA ILE A 534 -10.51 25.35 -23.07
C ILE A 534 -11.57 24.49 -22.36
N LYS A 535 -12.76 24.39 -22.91
CA LYS A 535 -13.93 23.75 -22.29
C LYS A 535 -13.66 22.38 -21.64
N ASN A 536 -12.72 21.60 -22.19
CA ASN A 536 -12.45 20.22 -21.77
C ASN A 536 -10.98 19.96 -21.38
N ALA A 537 -10.12 21.00 -21.33
CA ALA A 537 -8.72 20.85 -20.97
C ALA A 537 -8.15 22.18 -20.44
N THR A 538 -7.25 22.07 -19.48
CA THR A 538 -6.50 23.21 -18.94
C THR A 538 -5.01 22.88 -18.94
N LEU A 539 -4.20 23.80 -19.43
CA LEU A 539 -2.75 23.74 -19.40
C LEU A 539 -2.26 24.47 -18.17
N LEU A 540 -1.57 23.77 -17.29
CA LEU A 540 -1.00 24.32 -16.06
C LEU A 540 0.53 24.39 -16.17
N ASP A 541 1.10 25.50 -15.74
CA ASP A 541 2.55 25.58 -15.49
C ASP A 541 2.87 24.80 -14.22
N ILE A 542 3.57 23.69 -14.36
CA ILE A 542 4.01 22.85 -13.24
C ILE A 542 5.44 23.17 -12.77
N GLY A 543 6.04 24.24 -13.28
CA GLY A 543 7.40 24.67 -12.99
C GLY A 543 8.47 24.01 -13.90
N ASP A 544 9.71 24.43 -13.70
CA ASP A 544 10.89 23.92 -14.44
C ASP A 544 10.81 24.06 -15.99
N GLY A 545 9.94 24.97 -16.48
CA GLY A 545 9.74 25.19 -17.92
C GLY A 545 8.92 24.08 -18.61
N VAL A 546 8.17 23.30 -17.87
CA VAL A 546 7.23 22.29 -18.35
C VAL A 546 5.79 22.80 -18.15
N ALA A 547 4.96 22.63 -19.17
CA ALA A 547 3.54 23.00 -19.13
C ALA A 547 2.66 21.83 -19.58
#